data_7d59a95f846d564379ad3c2ac31f7470
#
_entry.id   7d59a95f846d564379ad3c2ac31f7470
#
_cell.length_a   1.000
_cell.length_b   1.000
_cell.length_c   1.000
_cell.angle_alpha   90.00
_cell.angle_beta   90.00
_cell.angle_gamma   90.00
#
_symmetry.space_group_name_H-M   'P 1'
#
loop_
_entity.id
_entity.type
_entity.pdbx_description
1 polymer ?
#
loop_
_entity_poly.entity_id
_entity_poly.type
_entity_poly.pdbx_seq_one_letter_code
_entity_poly.pdbx_strand_id
1 'polypeptide(L)'
;LNQSEEDILNKLIVLFVFDKMGIALDEKTIINICYTQNSWMMPLYCMDAMQKLVKEKFISQVSRGKDKLYTLTPDGRNCLGNFYSRIPESLRREIDGYVRANRMAFKRQQEYAHTYFKNSDGTYTVWLRIVEPSATLMDLKFVVANNKTAKYIHENWENKAANVYQMLHDQLVE
;
A
#
# COMPACT_ATOMS: atom_id res chain seq x y z
N LEU A 1 29.20 -10.60 0.12
CA LEU A 1 28.62 -10.11 1.38
C LEU A 1 28.51 -11.30 2.33
N ASN A 2 28.89 -11.13 3.60
CA ASN A 2 28.57 -12.15 4.58
C ASN A 2 27.06 -12.05 4.93
N GLN A 3 26.50 -13.10 5.52
CA GLN A 3 25.07 -13.19 5.81
C GLN A 3 24.56 -12.04 6.71
N SER A 4 25.42 -11.52 7.57
CA SER A 4 25.10 -10.37 8.44
C SER A 4 25.03 -9.06 7.67
N GLU A 5 25.87 -8.85 6.68
CA GLU A 5 25.86 -7.66 5.84
C GLU A 5 24.67 -7.65 4.88
N GLU A 6 24.29 -8.81 4.36
CA GLU A 6 23.11 -8.99 3.53
C GLU A 6 21.83 -8.72 4.32
N ASP A 7 21.74 -9.21 5.55
CA ASP A 7 20.61 -8.95 6.45
C ASP A 7 20.43 -7.45 6.74
N ILE A 8 21.53 -6.75 7.01
CA ILE A 8 21.50 -5.30 7.19
C ILE A 8 21.05 -4.59 5.93
N LEU A 9 21.58 -4.97 4.77
CA LEU A 9 21.19 -4.38 3.49
C LEU A 9 19.70 -4.59 3.20
N ASN A 10 19.18 -5.80 3.42
CA ASN A 10 17.76 -6.11 3.21
C ASN A 10 16.85 -5.24 4.10
N LYS A 11 17.21 -5.05 5.39
CA LYS A 11 16.48 -4.14 6.29
C LYS A 11 16.54 -2.69 5.78
N LEU A 12 17.68 -2.22 5.34
CA LEU A 12 17.82 -0.85 4.80
C LEU A 12 17.02 -0.64 3.52
N ILE A 13 16.94 -1.63 2.62
CA ILE A 13 16.10 -1.58 1.42
C ILE A 13 14.63 -1.41 1.81
N VAL A 14 14.13 -2.21 2.74
CA VAL A 14 12.74 -2.13 3.21
C VAL A 14 12.46 -0.75 3.82
N LEU A 15 13.33 -0.25 4.72
CA LEU A 15 13.18 1.09 5.30
C LEU A 15 13.18 2.18 4.23
N PHE A 16 14.03 2.07 3.22
CA PHE A 16 14.13 3.04 2.14
C PHE A 16 12.88 3.06 1.26
N VAL A 17 12.31 1.89 0.96
CA VAL A 17 11.02 1.78 0.26
C VAL A 17 9.91 2.47 1.06
N PHE A 18 9.79 2.21 2.36
CA PHE A 18 8.80 2.89 3.22
C PHE A 18 9.00 4.40 3.26
N ASP A 19 10.25 4.86 3.42
CA ASP A 19 10.56 6.29 3.46
C ASP A 19 10.16 7.00 2.17
N LYS A 20 10.51 6.43 1.03
CA LYS A 20 10.21 7.01 -0.28
C LYS A 20 8.73 6.92 -0.65
N MET A 21 8.05 5.84 -0.30
CA MET A 21 6.61 5.69 -0.53
C MET A 21 5.81 6.67 0.34
N GLY A 22 6.20 6.86 1.60
CA GLY A 22 5.55 7.79 2.53
C GLY A 22 4.10 7.45 2.87
N ILE A 23 3.69 6.20 2.65
CA ILE A 23 2.36 5.66 2.95
C ILE A 23 2.50 4.32 3.69
N ALA A 24 1.44 3.93 4.42
CA ALA A 24 1.39 2.59 5.01
C ALA A 24 1.23 1.53 3.92
N LEU A 25 1.93 0.40 4.04
CA LEU A 25 1.90 -0.70 3.09
C LEU A 25 1.70 -2.02 3.82
N ASP A 26 0.97 -2.95 3.21
CA ASP A 26 0.88 -4.32 3.71
C ASP A 26 2.10 -5.16 3.28
N GLU A 27 2.28 -6.31 3.92
CA GLU A 27 3.40 -7.21 3.67
C GLU A 27 3.43 -7.71 2.22
N LYS A 28 2.27 -8.02 1.64
CA LYS A 28 2.18 -8.49 0.24
C LYS A 28 2.65 -7.43 -0.73
N THR A 29 2.26 -6.19 -0.50
CA THR A 29 2.67 -5.05 -1.32
C THR A 29 4.17 -4.84 -1.24
N ILE A 30 4.78 -4.89 -0.05
CA ILE A 30 6.23 -4.78 0.11
C ILE A 30 6.97 -5.91 -0.60
N ILE A 31 6.52 -7.17 -0.45
CA ILE A 31 7.11 -8.31 -1.15
C ILE A 31 6.97 -8.14 -2.67
N ASN A 32 5.81 -7.72 -3.14
CA ASN A 32 5.58 -7.46 -4.57
C ASN A 32 6.55 -6.41 -5.11
N ILE A 33 6.75 -5.31 -4.40
CA ILE A 33 7.68 -4.24 -4.78
C ILE A 33 9.11 -4.77 -4.80
N CYS A 34 9.57 -5.39 -3.72
CA CYS A 34 10.97 -5.77 -3.55
C CYS A 34 11.38 -6.99 -4.39
N TYR A 35 10.47 -7.90 -4.70
CA TYR A 35 10.76 -9.13 -5.45
C TYR A 35 10.07 -9.17 -6.81
N THR A 36 8.73 -9.20 -6.85
CA THR A 36 7.99 -9.47 -8.10
C THR A 36 8.25 -8.41 -9.16
N GLN A 37 8.32 -7.15 -8.77
CA GLN A 37 8.51 -6.03 -9.70
C GLN A 37 9.98 -5.73 -9.99
N ASN A 38 10.85 -5.88 -8.99
CA ASN A 38 12.21 -5.34 -9.09
C ASN A 38 13.32 -6.35 -8.79
N SER A 39 13.03 -7.50 -8.21
CA SER A 39 14.02 -8.53 -7.84
C SER A 39 15.17 -8.04 -6.95
N TRP A 40 14.91 -7.07 -6.07
CA TRP A 40 15.93 -6.53 -5.15
C TRP A 40 16.27 -7.49 -4.02
N MET A 41 15.33 -8.31 -3.58
CA MET A 41 15.54 -9.37 -2.60
C MET A 41 14.52 -10.49 -2.72
N MET A 42 14.86 -11.69 -2.27
CA MET A 42 13.93 -12.82 -2.24
C MET A 42 12.81 -12.61 -1.22
N PRO A 43 11.60 -13.17 -1.47
CA PRO A 43 10.45 -13.01 -0.56
C PRO A 43 10.74 -13.36 0.88
N LEU A 44 11.45 -14.45 1.12
CA LEU A 44 11.79 -14.91 2.48
C LEU A 44 12.65 -13.88 3.24
N TYR A 45 13.61 -13.26 2.56
CA TYR A 45 14.45 -12.22 3.17
C TYR A 45 13.66 -10.93 3.42
N CYS A 46 12.70 -10.61 2.55
CA CYS A 46 11.81 -9.48 2.74
C CYS A 46 10.94 -9.68 4.00
N MET A 47 10.33 -10.86 4.17
CA MET A 47 9.54 -11.21 5.34
C MET A 47 10.36 -11.18 6.63
N ASP A 48 11.56 -11.75 6.61
CA ASP A 48 12.48 -11.75 7.76
C ASP A 48 12.90 -10.32 8.13
N ALA A 49 13.25 -9.50 7.14
CA ALA A 49 13.58 -8.08 7.35
C ALA A 49 12.40 -7.32 7.99
N MET A 50 11.17 -7.53 7.48
CA MET A 50 9.96 -6.92 8.05
C MET A 50 9.76 -7.31 9.52
N GLN A 51 9.86 -8.60 9.85
CA GLN A 51 9.69 -9.09 11.23
C GLN A 51 10.73 -8.47 12.17
N LYS A 52 12.00 -8.43 11.76
CA LYS A 52 13.09 -7.82 12.54
C LYS A 52 12.86 -6.32 12.73
N LEU A 53 12.46 -5.59 11.69
CA LEU A 53 12.18 -4.16 11.76
C LEU A 53 11.00 -3.83 12.68
N VAL A 54 9.96 -4.67 12.75
CA VAL A 54 8.87 -4.55 13.72
C VAL A 54 9.38 -4.76 15.14
N LYS A 55 10.18 -5.83 15.37
CA LYS A 55 10.76 -6.13 16.68
C LYS A 55 11.70 -5.02 17.17
N GLU A 56 12.48 -4.44 16.26
CA GLU A 56 13.41 -3.34 16.53
C GLU A 56 12.68 -1.97 16.60
N LYS A 57 11.36 -1.93 16.36
CA LYS A 57 10.51 -0.72 16.35
C LYS A 57 10.89 0.33 15.30
N PHE A 58 11.54 -0.07 14.22
CA PHE A 58 11.85 0.79 13.08
C PHE A 58 10.69 0.91 12.10
N ILE A 59 9.81 -0.06 12.08
CA ILE A 59 8.47 0.04 11.49
C ILE A 59 7.43 -0.35 12.54
N SER A 60 6.23 0.22 12.43
CA SER A 60 5.10 -0.08 13.31
C SER A 60 3.93 -0.64 12.52
N GLN A 61 3.23 -1.60 13.11
CA GLN A 61 1.99 -2.12 12.55
C GLN A 61 0.84 -1.18 12.92
N VAL A 62 0.05 -0.80 11.94
CA VAL A 62 -1.21 -0.09 12.09
C VAL A 62 -2.33 -0.95 11.51
N SER A 63 -3.46 -1.02 12.21
CA SER A 63 -4.61 -1.80 11.75
C SER A 63 -5.59 -0.89 11.04
N ARG A 64 -6.03 -1.31 9.86
CA ARG A 64 -7.09 -0.64 9.10
C ARG A 64 -8.18 -1.66 8.78
N GLY A 65 -9.17 -1.77 9.66
CA GLY A 65 -10.16 -2.84 9.57
C GLY A 65 -9.53 -4.21 9.81
N LYS A 66 -9.59 -5.09 8.81
CA LYS A 66 -8.95 -6.43 8.84
C LYS A 66 -7.52 -6.44 8.32
N ASP A 67 -7.07 -5.35 7.71
CA ASP A 67 -5.77 -5.28 7.07
C ASP A 67 -4.68 -4.84 8.06
N LYS A 68 -3.54 -5.53 7.98
CA LYS A 68 -2.33 -5.19 8.71
C LYS A 68 -1.44 -4.35 7.80
N LEU A 69 -1.33 -3.07 8.10
CA LEU A 69 -0.45 -2.15 7.41
C LEU A 69 0.76 -1.82 8.27
N TYR A 70 1.86 -1.47 7.64
CA TYR A 70 3.10 -1.08 8.30
C TYR A 70 3.51 0.32 7.87
N THR A 71 4.09 1.07 8.79
CA THR A 71 4.63 2.41 8.53
C THR A 71 6.02 2.56 9.11
N LEU A 72 6.81 3.45 8.50
CA LEU A 72 8.12 3.84 9.02
C LEU A 72 7.94 4.67 10.30
N THR A 73 8.68 4.31 11.36
CA THR A 73 8.73 5.11 12.59
C THR A 73 9.77 6.22 12.50
N PRO A 74 9.74 7.24 13.40
CA PRO A 74 10.82 8.22 13.51
C PRO A 74 12.19 7.57 13.75
N ASP A 75 12.27 6.53 14.60
CA ASP A 75 13.51 5.79 14.86
C ASP A 75 13.99 5.02 13.61
N GLY A 76 13.06 4.43 12.84
CA GLY A 76 13.38 3.80 11.56
C GLY A 76 13.93 4.80 10.54
N ARG A 77 13.39 6.00 10.49
CA ARG A 77 13.89 7.08 9.63
C ARG A 77 15.28 7.54 10.04
N ASN A 78 15.52 7.69 11.34
CA ASN A 78 16.84 8.04 11.87
C ASN A 78 17.86 6.92 11.58
N CYS A 79 17.48 5.65 11.77
CA CYS A 79 18.32 4.50 11.42
C CYS A 79 18.70 4.53 9.94
N LEU A 80 17.71 4.70 9.05
CA LEU A 80 17.96 4.80 7.61
C LEU A 80 18.92 5.97 7.30
N GLY A 81 18.71 7.14 7.88
CA GLY A 81 19.58 8.31 7.68
C GLY A 81 21.03 8.04 8.05
N ASN A 82 21.28 7.35 9.17
CA ASN A 82 22.62 7.00 9.63
C ASN A 82 23.34 5.97 8.75
N PHE A 83 22.59 5.08 8.11
CA PHE A 83 23.15 3.96 7.34
C PHE A 83 22.83 4.02 5.83
N TYR A 84 22.27 5.14 5.37
CA TYR A 84 21.84 5.33 3.98
C TYR A 84 22.95 5.03 2.95
N SER A 85 24.19 5.42 3.24
CA SER A 85 25.34 5.20 2.36
C SER A 85 25.71 3.72 2.18
N ARG A 86 25.23 2.83 3.04
CA ARG A 86 25.43 1.37 2.91
C ARG A 86 24.57 0.75 1.82
N ILE A 87 23.52 1.43 1.37
CA ILE A 87 22.75 0.98 0.21
C ILE A 87 23.52 1.38 -1.04
N PRO A 88 23.86 0.43 -1.95
CA PRO A 88 24.54 0.76 -3.19
C PRO A 88 23.83 1.87 -3.98
N GLU A 89 24.60 2.78 -4.57
CA GLU A 89 24.03 3.95 -5.28
C GLU A 89 23.11 3.55 -6.43
N SER A 90 23.47 2.51 -7.19
CA SER A 90 22.63 1.95 -8.26
C SER A 90 21.27 1.54 -7.74
N LEU A 91 21.25 0.80 -6.61
CA LEU A 91 20.03 0.33 -5.98
C LEU A 91 19.18 1.48 -5.43
N ARG A 92 19.79 2.50 -4.84
CA ARG A 92 19.08 3.72 -4.41
C ARG A 92 18.37 4.41 -5.58
N ARG A 93 19.03 4.52 -6.73
CA ARG A 93 18.44 5.10 -7.95
C ARG A 93 17.30 4.26 -8.49
N GLU A 94 17.42 2.93 -8.47
CA GLU A 94 16.35 2.03 -8.89
C GLU A 94 15.12 2.17 -8.00
N ILE A 95 15.29 2.16 -6.68
CA ILE A 95 14.20 2.32 -5.71
C ILE A 95 13.53 3.68 -5.90
N ASP A 96 14.30 4.75 -5.99
CA ASP A 96 13.77 6.11 -6.18
C ASP A 96 12.99 6.25 -7.49
N GLY A 97 13.52 5.70 -8.58
CA GLY A 97 12.87 5.68 -9.89
C GLY A 97 11.55 4.90 -9.87
N TYR A 98 11.56 3.71 -9.28
CA TYR A 98 10.35 2.90 -9.14
C TYR A 98 9.27 3.61 -8.30
N VAL A 99 9.65 4.17 -7.16
CA VAL A 99 8.71 4.85 -6.28
C VAL A 99 8.11 6.09 -6.94
N ARG A 100 8.92 6.90 -7.62
CA ARG A 100 8.40 8.07 -8.37
C ARG A 100 7.38 7.68 -9.41
N ALA A 101 7.59 6.58 -10.12
CA ALA A 101 6.69 6.10 -11.16
C ALA A 101 5.38 5.52 -10.60
N ASN A 102 5.39 4.93 -9.40
CA ASN A 102 4.29 4.10 -8.89
C ASN A 102 3.59 4.65 -7.65
N ARG A 103 4.21 5.55 -6.87
CA ARG A 103 3.70 6.05 -5.59
C ARG A 103 2.26 6.56 -5.66
N MET A 104 1.94 7.35 -6.70
CA MET A 104 0.59 7.91 -6.86
C MET A 104 -0.46 6.83 -7.13
N ALA A 105 -0.10 5.75 -7.83
CA ALA A 105 -1.00 4.63 -8.06
C ALA A 105 -1.29 3.88 -6.74
N PHE A 106 -0.25 3.58 -5.94
CA PHE A 106 -0.43 2.96 -4.63
C PHE A 106 -1.26 3.83 -3.68
N LYS A 107 -1.00 5.14 -3.65
CA LYS A 107 -1.80 6.09 -2.85
C LYS A 107 -3.26 6.06 -3.28
N ARG A 108 -3.53 6.10 -4.58
CA ARG A 108 -4.87 6.08 -5.14
C ARG A 108 -5.63 4.79 -4.80
N GLN A 109 -4.97 3.62 -4.86
CA GLN A 109 -5.55 2.35 -4.45
C GLN A 109 -5.96 2.33 -2.97
N GLN A 110 -5.22 3.00 -2.10
CA GLN A 110 -5.56 3.13 -0.68
C GLN A 110 -6.69 4.13 -0.44
N GLU A 111 -6.71 5.24 -1.15
CA GLU A 111 -7.73 6.28 -1.02
C GLU A 111 -9.08 5.83 -1.60
N TYR A 112 -9.07 5.10 -2.70
CA TYR A 112 -10.27 4.62 -3.40
C TYR A 112 -10.48 3.12 -3.21
N ALA A 113 -10.73 2.73 -1.96
CA ALA A 113 -10.94 1.33 -1.62
C ALA A 113 -12.25 0.79 -2.22
N HIS A 114 -12.21 -0.42 -2.77
CA HIS A 114 -13.36 -1.05 -3.39
C HIS A 114 -13.31 -2.58 -3.25
N THR A 115 -14.49 -3.18 -3.15
CA THR A 115 -14.67 -4.63 -3.17
C THR A 115 -16.07 -4.98 -3.65
N TYR A 116 -16.32 -6.22 -3.99
CA TYR A 116 -17.66 -6.74 -4.20
C TYR A 116 -17.73 -8.21 -3.79
N PHE A 117 -18.92 -8.67 -3.45
CA PHE A 117 -19.17 -10.05 -3.06
C PHE A 117 -20.56 -10.51 -3.47
N LYS A 118 -20.72 -11.82 -3.66
CA LYS A 118 -21.99 -12.45 -4.01
C LYS A 118 -22.86 -12.58 -2.78
N ASN A 119 -24.14 -12.23 -2.92
CA ASN A 119 -25.17 -12.41 -1.91
C ASN A 119 -25.81 -13.79 -2.02
N SER A 120 -26.52 -14.22 -0.96
CA SER A 120 -27.21 -15.50 -0.91
C SER A 120 -28.34 -15.63 -1.94
N ASP A 121 -28.93 -14.53 -2.38
CA ASP A 121 -30.00 -14.45 -3.38
C ASP A 121 -29.49 -14.44 -4.84
N GLY A 122 -28.18 -14.55 -5.03
CA GLY A 122 -27.52 -14.54 -6.34
C GLY A 122 -27.15 -13.15 -6.87
N THR A 123 -27.58 -12.08 -6.22
CA THR A 123 -27.16 -10.71 -6.52
C THR A 123 -25.74 -10.44 -6.00
N TYR A 124 -25.20 -9.24 -6.25
CA TYR A 124 -23.87 -8.84 -5.81
C TYR A 124 -23.95 -7.50 -5.09
N THR A 125 -23.31 -7.41 -3.92
CA THR A 125 -23.09 -6.15 -3.24
C THR A 125 -21.75 -5.57 -3.68
N VAL A 126 -21.76 -4.33 -4.13
CA VAL A 126 -20.57 -3.54 -4.42
C VAL A 126 -20.35 -2.56 -3.27
N TRP A 127 -19.12 -2.50 -2.75
CA TRP A 127 -18.74 -1.62 -1.66
C TRP A 127 -17.57 -0.73 -2.08
N LEU A 128 -17.84 0.57 -2.17
CA LEU A 128 -16.95 1.60 -2.66
C LEU A 128 -16.69 2.63 -1.56
N ARG A 129 -15.44 2.99 -1.35
CA ARG A 129 -15.07 3.95 -0.31
C ARG A 129 -14.07 4.95 -0.83
N ILE A 130 -14.17 6.18 -0.33
CA ILE A 130 -13.11 7.20 -0.41
C ILE A 130 -12.62 7.44 1.00
N VAL A 131 -11.33 7.18 1.23
CA VAL A 131 -10.74 7.14 2.56
C VAL A 131 -9.52 8.04 2.60
N GLU A 132 -9.50 8.96 3.55
CA GLU A 132 -8.32 9.74 3.93
C GLU A 132 -7.66 9.14 5.19
N PRO A 133 -6.42 9.52 5.53
CA PRO A 133 -5.74 9.00 6.72
C PRO A 133 -6.51 9.19 8.02
N SER A 134 -7.29 10.26 8.13
CA SER A 134 -8.03 10.64 9.34
C SER A 134 -9.53 10.36 9.28
N ALA A 135 -10.09 10.08 8.10
CA ALA A 135 -11.54 9.96 7.94
C ALA A 135 -11.94 9.14 6.70
N THR A 136 -13.13 8.55 6.76
CA THR A 136 -13.80 8.04 5.56
C THR A 136 -14.72 9.15 5.03
N LEU A 137 -14.42 9.65 3.84
CA LEU A 137 -15.19 10.71 3.20
C LEU A 137 -16.47 10.18 2.56
N MET A 138 -16.44 8.94 2.05
CA MET A 138 -17.60 8.30 1.45
C MET A 138 -17.55 6.79 1.72
N ASP A 139 -18.67 6.23 2.09
CA ASP A 139 -18.90 4.79 2.22
C ASP A 139 -20.21 4.45 1.52
N LEU A 140 -20.12 3.81 0.36
CA LEU A 140 -21.24 3.51 -0.52
C LEU A 140 -21.35 2.01 -0.74
N LYS A 141 -22.52 1.46 -0.40
CA LYS A 141 -22.89 0.07 -0.71
C LYS A 141 -24.17 0.05 -1.52
N PHE A 142 -24.17 -0.73 -2.58
CA PHE A 142 -25.39 -0.99 -3.34
C PHE A 142 -25.36 -2.37 -4.01
N VAL A 143 -26.56 -2.84 -4.36
CA VAL A 143 -26.74 -4.17 -4.92
C VAL A 143 -26.91 -4.09 -6.42
N VAL A 144 -26.24 -4.98 -7.15
CA VAL A 144 -26.36 -5.15 -8.61
C VAL A 144 -26.76 -6.58 -8.94
N ALA A 145 -27.44 -6.77 -10.07
CA ALA A 145 -28.08 -8.03 -10.41
C ALA A 145 -27.09 -9.16 -10.76
N ASN A 146 -25.89 -8.84 -11.27
CA ASN A 146 -24.99 -9.85 -11.80
C ASN A 146 -23.51 -9.51 -11.59
N ASN A 147 -22.66 -10.54 -11.70
CA ASN A 147 -21.22 -10.45 -11.53
C ASN A 147 -20.55 -9.51 -12.54
N LYS A 148 -21.01 -9.48 -13.79
CA LYS A 148 -20.41 -8.64 -14.83
C LYS A 148 -20.49 -7.16 -14.47
N THR A 149 -21.65 -6.71 -13.98
CA THR A 149 -21.84 -5.33 -13.52
C THR A 149 -21.01 -5.02 -12.28
N ALA A 150 -20.99 -5.93 -11.30
CA ALA A 150 -20.20 -5.76 -10.09
C ALA A 150 -18.70 -5.64 -10.41
N LYS A 151 -18.19 -6.51 -11.26
CA LYS A 151 -16.80 -6.51 -11.72
C LYS A 151 -16.46 -5.24 -12.49
N TYR A 152 -17.33 -4.80 -13.39
CA TYR A 152 -17.12 -3.56 -14.15
C TYR A 152 -17.02 -2.33 -13.24
N ILE A 153 -17.90 -2.22 -12.24
CA ILE A 153 -17.84 -1.11 -11.27
C ILE A 153 -16.55 -1.18 -10.46
N HIS A 154 -16.20 -2.37 -9.97
CA HIS A 154 -14.97 -2.61 -9.21
C HIS A 154 -13.72 -2.19 -9.99
N GLU A 155 -13.59 -2.59 -11.25
CA GLU A 155 -12.43 -2.29 -12.10
C GLU A 155 -12.34 -0.81 -12.52
N ASN A 156 -13.45 -0.08 -12.52
CA ASN A 156 -13.49 1.33 -12.93
C ASN A 156 -13.54 2.33 -11.77
N TRP A 157 -13.63 1.86 -10.52
CA TRP A 157 -13.84 2.75 -9.38
C TRP A 157 -12.75 3.79 -9.21
N GLU A 158 -11.48 3.40 -9.25
CA GLU A 158 -10.34 4.31 -9.05
C GLU A 158 -10.36 5.51 -10.02
N ASN A 159 -10.86 5.29 -11.24
CA ASN A 159 -10.95 6.33 -12.25
C ASN A 159 -12.18 7.23 -12.12
N LYS A 160 -13.20 6.77 -11.40
CA LYS A 160 -14.51 7.45 -11.29
C LYS A 160 -14.79 8.03 -9.90
N ALA A 161 -14.05 7.59 -8.88
CA ALA A 161 -14.30 7.92 -7.48
C ALA A 161 -14.44 9.41 -7.22
N ALA A 162 -13.50 10.22 -7.71
CA ALA A 162 -13.52 11.66 -7.53
C ALA A 162 -14.76 12.33 -8.17
N ASN A 163 -15.12 11.91 -9.38
CA ASN A 163 -16.29 12.45 -10.10
C ASN A 163 -17.58 12.03 -9.40
N VAL A 164 -17.68 10.79 -8.92
CA VAL A 164 -18.87 10.31 -8.17
C VAL A 164 -19.03 11.09 -6.88
N TYR A 165 -17.95 11.32 -6.15
CA TYR A 165 -17.96 12.12 -4.91
C TYR A 165 -18.43 13.55 -5.19
N GLN A 166 -17.85 14.21 -6.19
CA GLN A 166 -18.22 15.57 -6.57
C GLN A 166 -19.69 15.66 -6.97
N MET A 167 -20.17 14.73 -7.79
CA MET A 167 -21.57 14.71 -8.25
C MET A 167 -22.55 14.54 -7.08
N LEU A 168 -22.24 13.64 -6.13
CA LEU A 168 -23.06 13.47 -4.92
C LEU A 168 -23.04 14.71 -4.04
N HIS A 169 -21.87 15.34 -3.87
CA HIS A 169 -21.73 16.56 -3.10
C HIS A 169 -22.58 17.68 -3.73
N ASP A 170 -22.47 17.92 -5.03
CA ASP A 170 -23.20 18.96 -5.74
C ASP A 170 -24.73 18.74 -5.67
N GLN A 171 -25.19 17.50 -5.70
CA GLN A 171 -26.62 17.18 -5.63
C GLN A 171 -27.21 17.23 -4.20
N LEU A 172 -26.39 17.12 -3.16
CA LEU A 172 -26.86 17.04 -1.78
C LEU A 172 -26.64 18.33 -0.99
N VAL A 173 -25.75 19.21 -1.44
CA VAL A 173 -25.37 20.45 -0.72
C VAL A 173 -26.00 21.70 -1.37
N GLU A 174 -26.50 21.61 -2.61
CA GLU A 174 -27.33 22.65 -3.23
C GLU A 174 -28.79 22.57 -2.72
#